data_9f57212389bc0aa6d207ed5d27f489fe
#
_entry.id   9f57212389bc0aa6d207ed5d27f489fe
#
_cell.length_a   1.000
_cell.length_b   1.000
_cell.length_c   1.000
_cell.angle_alpha   90.00
_cell.angle_beta   90.00
_cell.angle_gamma   90.00
#
_symmetry.space_group_name_H-M   'P 1'
#
loop_
_entity.id
_entity.type
_entity.pdbx_description
1 polymer ?
#
loop_
_entity_poly.entity_id
_entity_poly.type
_entity_poly.pdbx_seq_one_letter_code
_entity_poly.pdbx_strand_id
1 'polypeptide(L)'
;TLNVASSTIHGSLRAAGQTVNVSSTTVGNNITIAGQNVSIASDVSACGVYAAGSNVSVSGTYQGAAFAAGTVNLAGSYAGDVNISAGTVNVSRGTTVGGTLRVPNNAQVTIEEGANVPNVSYVDDALVSTVSEGSEQSSFSVIGPLLFSCMAHALLVLLFFFLIKGAMESAVKLTETKLSRMFMLGFVVFFVLPLLGFFLLFPLVTAPISALIFIFIAVLWMFSIPFAG
;
A
#
# COMPACT_ATOMS: atom_id res chain seq x y z
N THR A 1 -11.22 -15.08 8.66
CA THR A 1 -12.63 -14.98 8.30
C THR A 1 -13.38 -14.17 9.35
N LEU A 2 -14.20 -13.23 8.92
CA LEU A 2 -15.10 -12.45 9.74
C LEU A 2 -16.54 -12.73 9.28
N ASN A 3 -17.41 -13.10 10.20
CA ASN A 3 -18.83 -13.32 9.92
C ASN A 3 -19.66 -12.34 10.74
N VAL A 4 -20.54 -11.60 10.07
CA VAL A 4 -21.57 -10.76 10.69
C VAL A 4 -22.92 -11.33 10.29
N ALA A 5 -23.69 -11.82 11.27
CA ALA A 5 -24.94 -12.47 10.98
C ALA A 5 -26.02 -12.10 12.00
N SER A 6 -27.27 -12.12 11.55
CA SER A 6 -28.49 -11.97 12.39
C SER A 6 -28.44 -10.75 13.31
N SER A 7 -28.03 -9.59 12.74
CA SER A 7 -27.75 -8.39 13.51
C SER A 7 -28.58 -7.20 13.02
N THR A 8 -28.93 -6.31 13.95
CA THR A 8 -29.46 -4.98 13.62
C THR A 8 -28.49 -3.93 14.12
N ILE A 9 -27.92 -3.15 13.18
CA ILE A 9 -26.93 -2.14 13.45
C ILE A 9 -27.55 -0.77 13.13
N HIS A 10 -27.80 0.05 14.15
CA HIS A 10 -28.43 1.37 13.96
C HIS A 10 -27.53 2.39 13.26
N GLY A 11 -26.22 2.20 13.31
CA GLY A 11 -25.22 3.05 12.65
C GLY A 11 -24.69 2.43 11.35
N SER A 12 -23.39 2.58 11.11
CA SER A 12 -22.67 2.01 9.98
C SER A 12 -21.91 0.75 10.40
N LEU A 13 -21.86 -0.24 9.51
CA LEU A 13 -21.00 -1.41 9.65
C LEU A 13 -19.66 -1.13 8.92
N ARG A 14 -18.56 -1.29 9.63
CA ARG A 14 -17.21 -1.28 9.04
C ARG A 14 -16.48 -2.55 9.41
N ALA A 15 -16.01 -3.27 8.40
CA ALA A 15 -15.38 -4.57 8.60
C ALA A 15 -14.18 -4.74 7.65
N ALA A 16 -13.14 -5.40 8.13
CA ALA A 16 -12.00 -5.77 7.30
C ALA A 16 -11.47 -7.15 7.69
N GLY A 17 -11.04 -7.93 6.70
CA GLY A 17 -10.48 -9.26 6.93
C GLY A 17 -10.18 -9.97 5.62
N GLN A 18 -9.51 -11.11 5.67
CA GLN A 18 -9.25 -11.90 4.46
C GLN A 18 -10.55 -12.35 3.79
N THR A 19 -11.48 -12.91 4.57
CA THR A 19 -12.82 -13.27 4.11
C THR A 19 -13.82 -12.59 5.04
N VAL A 20 -14.76 -11.84 4.48
CA VAL A 20 -15.84 -11.17 5.22
C VAL A 20 -17.18 -11.59 4.66
N ASN A 21 -18.02 -12.14 5.52
CA ASN A 21 -19.38 -12.55 5.18
C ASN A 21 -20.39 -11.76 6.01
N VAL A 22 -21.42 -11.23 5.36
CA VAL A 22 -22.52 -10.53 6.02
C VAL A 22 -23.82 -11.17 5.58
N SER A 23 -24.67 -11.57 6.54
CA SER A 23 -25.95 -12.18 6.26
C SER A 23 -26.99 -11.79 7.32
N SER A 24 -28.25 -11.82 6.97
CA SER A 24 -29.39 -11.57 7.87
C SER A 24 -29.21 -10.31 8.73
N THR A 25 -28.69 -9.24 8.11
CA THR A 25 -28.28 -8.05 8.84
C THR A 25 -28.93 -6.79 8.25
N THR A 26 -29.54 -5.98 9.12
CA THR A 26 -30.04 -4.66 8.76
C THR A 26 -29.12 -3.59 9.33
N VAL A 27 -28.64 -2.70 8.46
CA VAL A 27 -27.72 -1.61 8.80
C VAL A 27 -28.42 -0.27 8.54
N GLY A 28 -28.53 0.56 9.56
CA GLY A 28 -29.26 1.83 9.48
C GLY A 28 -28.63 2.86 8.53
N ASN A 29 -27.30 2.82 8.40
CA ASN A 29 -26.56 3.70 7.48
C ASN A 29 -25.83 2.87 6.42
N ASN A 30 -24.51 2.95 6.37
CA ASN A 30 -23.71 2.37 5.31
C ASN A 30 -22.93 1.14 5.77
N ILE A 31 -22.69 0.24 4.84
CA ILE A 31 -21.78 -0.89 4.96
C ILE A 31 -20.47 -0.54 4.24
N THR A 32 -19.34 -0.64 4.93
CA THR A 32 -18.01 -0.46 4.35
C THR A 32 -17.16 -1.69 4.69
N ILE A 33 -16.77 -2.45 3.68
CA ILE A 33 -16.07 -3.72 3.86
C ILE A 33 -14.83 -3.77 2.97
N ALA A 34 -13.74 -4.29 3.53
CA ALA A 34 -12.53 -4.59 2.77
C ALA A 34 -12.06 -6.01 3.07
N GLY A 35 -11.71 -6.76 2.00
CA GLY A 35 -11.22 -8.13 2.16
C GLY A 35 -10.81 -8.77 0.85
N GLN A 36 -10.06 -9.88 0.89
CA GLN A 36 -9.76 -10.61 -0.33
C GLN A 36 -11.05 -11.18 -0.94
N ASN A 37 -11.90 -11.78 -0.10
CA ASN A 37 -13.21 -12.28 -0.51
C ASN A 37 -14.30 -11.62 0.36
N VAL A 38 -15.21 -10.90 -0.27
CA VAL A 38 -16.33 -10.24 0.39
C VAL A 38 -17.63 -10.85 -0.14
N SER A 39 -18.48 -11.29 0.77
CA SER A 39 -19.79 -11.86 0.45
C SER A 39 -20.86 -11.19 1.30
N ILE A 40 -21.85 -10.59 0.64
CA ILE A 40 -23.01 -9.98 1.29
C ILE A 40 -24.26 -10.65 0.74
N ALA A 41 -25.03 -11.25 1.62
CA ALA A 41 -26.20 -12.04 1.27
C ALA A 41 -27.42 -11.18 0.89
N SER A 42 -28.42 -11.81 0.28
CA SER A 42 -29.62 -11.14 -0.22
C SER A 42 -30.56 -10.60 0.86
N ASP A 43 -30.42 -11.07 2.07
CA ASP A 43 -31.18 -10.67 3.26
C ASP A 43 -30.55 -9.52 4.05
N VAL A 44 -29.59 -8.83 3.42
CA VAL A 44 -28.93 -7.64 3.98
C VAL A 44 -29.51 -6.38 3.36
N SER A 45 -29.74 -5.37 4.21
CA SER A 45 -30.20 -4.06 3.77
C SER A 45 -29.41 -2.92 4.43
N ALA A 46 -29.12 -1.87 3.66
CA ALA A 46 -28.44 -0.66 4.14
C ALA A 46 -28.77 0.55 3.24
N CYS A 47 -28.45 1.77 3.70
CA CYS A 47 -28.53 2.94 2.84
C CYS A 47 -27.51 2.85 1.69
N GLY A 48 -26.27 2.50 1.97
CA GLY A 48 -25.25 2.35 0.94
C GLY A 48 -24.32 1.18 1.26
N VAL A 49 -23.71 0.61 0.19
CA VAL A 49 -22.71 -0.45 0.32
C VAL A 49 -21.44 -0.09 -0.43
N TYR A 50 -20.32 -0.18 0.28
CA TYR A 50 -18.99 0.10 -0.21
C TYR A 50 -18.10 -1.10 0.07
N ALA A 51 -17.60 -1.74 -0.97
CA ALA A 51 -16.76 -2.91 -0.76
C ALA A 51 -15.52 -2.89 -1.67
N ALA A 52 -14.40 -3.35 -1.11
CA ALA A 52 -13.15 -3.48 -1.81
C ALA A 52 -12.52 -4.86 -1.58
N GLY A 53 -11.96 -5.45 -2.66
CA GLY A 53 -11.33 -6.77 -2.56
C GLY A 53 -10.91 -7.39 -3.86
N SER A 54 -10.44 -8.64 -3.82
CA SER A 54 -10.19 -9.38 -5.05
C SER A 54 -11.49 -9.89 -5.66
N ASN A 55 -12.36 -10.49 -4.83
CA ASN A 55 -13.67 -10.99 -5.23
C ASN A 55 -14.75 -10.40 -4.32
N VAL A 56 -15.67 -9.68 -4.91
CA VAL A 56 -16.77 -9.03 -4.20
C VAL A 56 -18.09 -9.56 -4.75
N SER A 57 -18.86 -10.20 -3.90
CA SER A 57 -20.21 -10.72 -4.21
C SER A 57 -21.21 -10.01 -3.32
N VAL A 58 -22.09 -9.21 -3.90
CA VAL A 58 -23.02 -8.40 -3.15
C VAL A 58 -24.45 -8.64 -3.65
N SER A 59 -25.29 -9.00 -2.68
CA SER A 59 -26.73 -9.09 -2.85
C SER A 59 -27.42 -8.25 -1.77
N GLY A 60 -28.71 -7.97 -1.93
CA GLY A 60 -29.48 -7.22 -0.94
C GLY A 60 -30.16 -5.99 -1.50
N THR A 61 -30.50 -5.04 -0.62
CA THR A 61 -31.23 -3.82 -0.99
C THR A 61 -30.50 -2.57 -0.49
N TYR A 62 -30.17 -1.69 -1.41
CA TYR A 62 -29.36 -0.50 -1.16
C TYR A 62 -29.88 0.72 -1.93
N GLN A 63 -29.62 1.95 -1.41
CA GLN A 63 -29.87 3.18 -2.13
C GLN A 63 -28.79 3.43 -3.19
N GLY A 64 -27.53 3.11 -2.87
CA GLY A 64 -26.40 3.27 -3.78
C GLY A 64 -25.25 2.35 -3.40
N ALA A 65 -24.30 2.19 -4.34
CA ALA A 65 -23.17 1.30 -4.12
C ALA A 65 -21.90 1.79 -4.81
N ALA A 66 -20.73 1.45 -4.21
CA ALA A 66 -19.45 1.58 -4.89
C ALA A 66 -18.56 0.38 -4.56
N PHE A 67 -17.96 -0.19 -5.59
CA PHE A 67 -17.13 -1.38 -5.51
C PHE A 67 -15.80 -1.18 -6.20
N ALA A 68 -14.72 -1.61 -5.55
CA ALA A 68 -13.37 -1.66 -6.12
C ALA A 68 -12.82 -3.09 -5.97
N ALA A 69 -12.75 -3.85 -7.07
CA ALA A 69 -12.37 -5.25 -6.99
C ALA A 69 -11.76 -5.78 -8.30
N GLY A 70 -11.16 -6.97 -8.26
CA GLY A 70 -10.80 -7.72 -9.45
C GLY A 70 -12.06 -8.23 -10.18
N THR A 71 -12.96 -8.88 -9.41
CA THR A 71 -14.25 -9.38 -9.90
C THR A 71 -15.38 -8.91 -8.98
N VAL A 72 -16.46 -8.40 -9.57
CA VAL A 72 -17.69 -8.04 -8.87
C VAL A 72 -18.86 -8.88 -9.39
N ASN A 73 -19.55 -9.56 -8.50
CA ASN A 73 -20.82 -10.23 -8.75
C ASN A 73 -21.93 -9.42 -8.07
N LEU A 74 -22.81 -8.85 -8.86
CA LEU A 74 -23.86 -7.95 -8.43
C LEU A 74 -25.21 -8.65 -8.50
N ALA A 75 -25.93 -8.64 -7.38
CA ALA A 75 -27.29 -9.13 -7.31
C ALA A 75 -28.13 -8.22 -6.39
N GLY A 76 -29.48 -8.33 -6.46
CA GLY A 76 -30.38 -7.58 -5.60
C GLY A 76 -30.87 -6.25 -6.17
N SER A 77 -31.21 -5.29 -5.32
CA SER A 77 -31.87 -4.04 -5.71
C SER A 77 -31.07 -2.81 -5.26
N TYR A 78 -30.76 -1.94 -6.21
CA TYR A 78 -30.05 -0.68 -6.03
C TYR A 78 -30.94 0.45 -6.55
N ALA A 79 -31.47 1.27 -5.64
CA ALA A 79 -32.40 2.35 -6.03
C ALA A 79 -31.69 3.50 -6.77
N GLY A 80 -30.43 3.77 -6.46
CA GLY A 80 -29.62 4.82 -7.08
C GLY A 80 -28.49 4.30 -7.94
N ASP A 81 -27.41 5.09 -8.01
CA ASP A 81 -26.24 4.79 -8.82
C ASP A 81 -25.37 3.68 -8.22
N VAL A 82 -24.78 2.88 -9.11
CA VAL A 82 -23.79 1.86 -8.76
C VAL A 82 -22.49 2.16 -9.51
N ASN A 83 -21.43 2.44 -8.77
CA ASN A 83 -20.12 2.72 -9.30
C ASN A 83 -19.21 1.49 -9.08
N ILE A 84 -18.67 0.94 -10.17
CA ILE A 84 -17.81 -0.25 -10.11
C ILE A 84 -16.46 0.06 -10.74
N SER A 85 -15.41 -0.23 -10.02
CA SER A 85 -14.03 -0.21 -10.48
C SER A 85 -13.51 -1.65 -10.43
N ALA A 86 -13.72 -2.40 -11.51
CA ALA A 86 -13.36 -3.82 -11.56
C ALA A 86 -12.99 -4.25 -12.99
N GLY A 87 -12.14 -5.29 -13.08
CA GLY A 87 -11.81 -5.90 -14.38
C GLY A 87 -12.93 -6.78 -14.93
N THR A 88 -13.71 -7.43 -14.05
CA THR A 88 -14.84 -8.27 -14.43
C THR A 88 -16.08 -7.92 -13.60
N VAL A 89 -17.19 -7.70 -14.25
CA VAL A 89 -18.48 -7.37 -13.62
C VAL A 89 -19.55 -8.32 -14.13
N ASN A 90 -20.12 -9.09 -13.22
CA ASN A 90 -21.24 -10.00 -13.51
C ASN A 90 -22.49 -9.48 -12.81
N VAL A 91 -23.52 -9.15 -13.59
CA VAL A 91 -24.82 -8.72 -13.09
C VAL A 91 -25.78 -9.89 -13.21
N SER A 92 -26.19 -10.44 -12.08
CA SER A 92 -27.05 -11.63 -12.03
C SER A 92 -28.48 -11.31 -12.37
N ARG A 93 -29.20 -12.33 -12.82
CA ARG A 93 -30.64 -12.27 -13.08
C ARG A 93 -31.43 -11.69 -11.90
N GLY A 94 -32.41 -10.86 -12.19
CA GLY A 94 -33.27 -10.23 -11.17
C GLY A 94 -32.63 -9.03 -10.47
N THR A 95 -31.41 -8.68 -10.83
CA THR A 95 -30.81 -7.44 -10.33
C THR A 95 -31.52 -6.23 -10.89
N THR A 96 -31.78 -5.24 -10.05
CA THR A 96 -32.39 -3.96 -10.45
C THR A 96 -31.46 -2.80 -10.07
N VAL A 97 -31.13 -1.95 -11.03
CA VAL A 97 -30.40 -0.70 -10.80
C VAL A 97 -31.30 0.46 -11.26
N GLY A 98 -31.79 1.27 -10.32
CA GLY A 98 -32.67 2.40 -10.63
C GLY A 98 -31.93 3.62 -11.20
N GLY A 99 -30.66 3.76 -10.90
CA GLY A 99 -29.77 4.80 -11.40
C GLY A 99 -28.90 4.34 -12.56
N THR A 100 -27.66 4.81 -12.57
CA THR A 100 -26.66 4.48 -13.59
C THR A 100 -25.64 3.49 -13.04
N LEU A 101 -25.41 2.40 -13.78
CA LEU A 101 -24.30 1.49 -13.55
C LEU A 101 -23.06 2.06 -14.27
N ARG A 102 -22.09 2.57 -13.50
CA ARG A 102 -20.81 3.07 -14.06
C ARG A 102 -19.75 2.01 -13.91
N VAL A 103 -19.10 1.68 -15.02
CA VAL A 103 -18.04 0.65 -15.11
C VAL A 103 -16.86 1.18 -15.93
N PRO A 104 -15.63 0.70 -15.69
CA PRO A 104 -14.48 1.06 -16.51
C PRO A 104 -14.65 0.63 -17.97
N ASN A 105 -14.10 1.41 -18.92
CA ASN A 105 -14.12 1.09 -20.35
C ASN A 105 -13.44 -0.25 -20.68
N ASN A 106 -12.48 -0.68 -19.91
CA ASN A 106 -11.73 -1.92 -20.07
C ASN A 106 -12.33 -3.11 -19.30
N ALA A 107 -13.43 -2.92 -18.57
CA ALA A 107 -14.07 -3.99 -17.81
C ALA A 107 -14.82 -4.97 -18.71
N GLN A 108 -14.71 -6.25 -18.40
CA GLN A 108 -15.56 -7.28 -18.99
C GLN A 108 -16.90 -7.31 -18.23
N VAL A 109 -17.96 -6.79 -18.84
CA VAL A 109 -19.28 -6.71 -18.25
C VAL A 109 -20.20 -7.79 -18.83
N THR A 110 -20.76 -8.62 -17.96
CA THR A 110 -21.76 -9.62 -18.30
C THR A 110 -23.06 -9.32 -17.56
N ILE A 111 -24.14 -9.05 -18.29
CA ILE A 111 -25.47 -8.81 -17.72
C ILE A 111 -26.35 -9.99 -18.10
N GLU A 112 -26.81 -10.73 -17.09
CA GLU A 112 -27.69 -11.88 -17.31
C GLU A 112 -29.09 -11.45 -17.78
N GLU A 113 -29.70 -12.28 -18.60
CA GLU A 113 -31.06 -12.07 -19.08
C GLU A 113 -32.05 -12.02 -17.89
N GLY A 114 -32.84 -10.94 -17.82
CA GLY A 114 -33.75 -10.68 -16.71
C GLY A 114 -33.18 -9.75 -15.62
N ALA A 115 -31.98 -9.22 -15.80
CA ALA A 115 -31.50 -8.06 -15.03
C ALA A 115 -32.08 -6.75 -15.62
N ASN A 116 -32.50 -5.84 -14.76
CA ASN A 116 -33.02 -4.53 -15.14
C ASN A 116 -31.99 -3.44 -14.83
N VAL A 117 -31.14 -3.11 -15.81
CA VAL A 117 -30.12 -2.09 -15.72
C VAL A 117 -30.32 -1.11 -16.90
N PRO A 118 -31.17 -0.08 -16.73
CA PRO A 118 -31.57 0.77 -17.83
C PRO A 118 -30.43 1.64 -18.38
N ASN A 119 -29.49 2.02 -17.53
CA ASN A 119 -28.40 2.92 -17.90
C ASN A 119 -27.05 2.29 -17.50
N VAL A 120 -26.22 1.98 -18.50
CA VAL A 120 -24.83 1.57 -18.31
C VAL A 120 -23.93 2.65 -18.89
N SER A 121 -23.02 3.19 -18.09
CA SER A 121 -22.06 4.22 -18.49
C SER A 121 -20.64 3.67 -18.35
N TYR A 122 -19.92 3.66 -19.44
CA TYR A 122 -18.51 3.32 -19.45
C TYR A 122 -17.68 4.57 -19.24
N VAL A 123 -16.77 4.53 -18.27
CA VAL A 123 -15.93 5.67 -17.88
C VAL A 123 -14.46 5.31 -18.01
N ASP A 124 -13.66 6.27 -18.44
CA ASP A 124 -12.21 6.14 -18.40
C ASP A 124 -11.76 6.34 -16.96
N ASP A 125 -11.55 5.23 -16.24
CA ASP A 125 -11.17 5.26 -14.85
C ASP A 125 -9.65 5.14 -14.74
N ALA A 126 -8.98 6.30 -14.71
CA ALA A 126 -7.54 6.36 -14.43
C ALA A 126 -7.17 5.83 -13.02
N LEU A 127 -8.16 5.72 -12.12
CA LEU A 127 -7.96 5.17 -10.78
C LEU A 127 -7.89 3.64 -10.79
N VAL A 128 -8.49 2.97 -11.78
CA VAL A 128 -8.45 1.50 -11.89
C VAL A 128 -7.04 1.02 -12.23
N SER A 129 -6.33 1.72 -13.10
CA SER A 129 -4.95 1.37 -13.44
C SER A 129 -4.01 1.46 -12.24
N THR A 130 -4.24 2.40 -11.32
CA THR A 130 -3.43 2.53 -10.10
C THR A 130 -3.80 1.51 -9.02
N VAL A 131 -5.06 1.05 -8.97
CA VAL A 131 -5.51 0.04 -8.00
C VAL A 131 -5.17 -1.37 -8.44
N SER A 132 -5.21 -1.68 -9.77
CA SER A 132 -4.83 -3.00 -10.26
C SER A 132 -3.31 -3.24 -10.24
N GLU A 133 -2.48 -2.20 -10.37
CA GLU A 133 -1.04 -2.31 -10.14
C GLU A 133 -0.68 -2.38 -8.65
N GLY A 134 -1.56 -1.88 -7.76
CA GLY A 134 -1.36 -1.93 -6.30
C GLY A 134 -1.78 -3.23 -5.63
N SER A 135 -2.57 -4.11 -6.28
CA SER A 135 -3.10 -5.32 -5.63
C SER A 135 -2.21 -6.57 -5.74
N GLU A 136 -1.16 -6.55 -6.55
CA GLU A 136 -0.14 -7.60 -6.61
C GLU A 136 1.19 -7.22 -5.97
N GLN A 137 1.29 -6.04 -5.38
CA GLN A 137 2.40 -5.78 -4.47
C GLN A 137 2.10 -6.52 -3.17
N SER A 138 2.38 -7.82 -3.18
CA SER A 138 2.51 -8.61 -1.96
C SER A 138 3.37 -7.79 -1.00
N SER A 139 3.02 -7.78 0.28
CA SER A 139 3.84 -7.14 1.34
C SER A 139 5.32 -7.56 1.26
N PHE A 140 5.59 -8.65 0.54
CA PHE A 140 6.92 -9.15 0.21
C PHE A 140 7.69 -8.26 -0.78
N SER A 141 7.02 -7.49 -1.67
CA SER A 141 7.72 -6.61 -2.63
C SER A 141 8.23 -5.32 -1.99
N VAL A 142 7.64 -4.90 -0.87
CA VAL A 142 8.12 -3.75 -0.09
C VAL A 142 9.12 -4.21 0.99
N ILE A 143 8.86 -5.36 1.62
CA ILE A 143 9.72 -5.92 2.68
C ILE A 143 11.01 -6.49 2.08
N GLY A 144 10.98 -7.09 0.88
CA GLY A 144 12.13 -7.64 0.21
C GLY A 144 13.26 -6.62 -0.02
N PRO A 145 13.02 -5.50 -0.72
CA PRO A 145 14.00 -4.43 -0.89
C PRO A 145 14.47 -3.82 0.43
N LEU A 146 13.58 -3.71 1.41
CA LEU A 146 13.89 -3.14 2.74
C LEU A 146 14.81 -4.07 3.53
N LEU A 147 14.54 -5.38 3.54
CA LEU A 147 15.41 -6.39 4.15
C LEU A 147 16.74 -6.50 3.42
N PHE A 148 16.74 -6.47 2.08
CA PHE A 148 17.97 -6.46 1.28
C PHE A 148 18.82 -5.22 1.55
N SER A 149 18.18 -4.06 1.66
CA SER A 149 18.84 -2.80 2.04
C SER A 149 19.43 -2.88 3.45
N CYS A 150 18.70 -3.40 4.43
CA CYS A 150 19.19 -3.60 5.79
C CYS A 150 20.37 -4.58 5.84
N MET A 151 20.28 -5.71 5.12
CA MET A 151 21.38 -6.68 5.03
C MET A 151 22.61 -6.08 4.34
N ALA A 152 22.44 -5.34 3.25
CA ALA A 152 23.53 -4.69 2.55
C ALA A 152 24.24 -3.65 3.46
N HIS A 153 23.48 -2.85 4.21
CA HIS A 153 24.04 -1.90 5.16
C HIS A 153 24.73 -2.59 6.34
N ALA A 154 24.16 -3.68 6.87
CA ALA A 154 24.80 -4.46 7.92
C ALA A 154 26.12 -5.08 7.45
N LEU A 155 26.15 -5.59 6.21
CA LEU A 155 27.37 -6.16 5.62
C LEU A 155 28.43 -5.10 5.36
N LEU A 156 28.02 -3.90 4.96
CA LEU A 156 28.89 -2.74 4.72
C LEU A 156 29.48 -2.22 6.05
N VAL A 157 28.69 -2.18 7.13
CA VAL A 157 29.16 -1.83 8.49
C VAL A 157 30.14 -2.89 8.99
N LEU A 158 29.88 -4.16 8.75
CA LEU A 158 30.74 -5.28 9.16
C LEU A 158 32.07 -5.27 8.39
N LEU A 159 32.02 -4.99 7.08
CA LEU A 159 33.21 -4.80 6.25
C LEU A 159 34.03 -3.60 6.74
N PHE A 160 33.36 -2.49 7.05
CA PHE A 160 34.02 -1.27 7.57
C PHE A 160 34.67 -1.54 8.94
N PHE A 161 34.00 -2.30 9.80
CA PHE A 161 34.56 -2.74 11.10
C PHE A 161 35.82 -3.59 10.93
N PHE A 162 35.84 -4.49 9.93
CA PHE A 162 36.99 -5.32 9.62
C PHE A 162 38.18 -4.53 9.06
N LEU A 163 37.91 -3.52 8.22
CA LEU A 163 38.93 -2.61 7.67
C LEU A 163 39.50 -1.68 8.74
N ILE A 164 38.67 -1.21 9.68
CA ILE A 164 39.10 -0.31 10.75
C ILE A 164 39.95 -1.06 11.79
N LYS A 165 39.75 -2.37 11.98
CA LYS A 165 40.54 -3.16 12.94
C LYS A 165 42.04 -3.12 12.64
N GLY A 166 42.44 -3.14 11.36
CA GLY A 166 43.85 -2.98 10.94
C GLY A 166 44.39 -1.55 11.08
N ALA A 167 43.52 -0.55 10.93
CA ALA A 167 43.89 0.86 11.11
C ALA A 167 43.98 1.28 12.58
N MET A 168 43.20 0.64 13.48
CA MET A 168 43.22 0.93 14.91
C MET A 168 44.54 0.55 15.59
N GLU A 169 45.19 -0.52 15.16
CA GLU A 169 46.49 -0.91 15.75
C GLU A 169 47.61 0.11 15.41
N SER A 170 47.51 0.75 14.25
CA SER A 170 48.42 1.83 13.84
C SER A 170 48.10 3.18 14.50
N ALA A 171 46.80 3.44 14.80
CA ALA A 171 46.34 4.67 15.42
C ALA A 171 46.68 4.71 16.94
N VAL A 172 46.72 3.57 17.62
CA VAL A 172 47.05 3.49 19.05
C VAL A 172 48.46 4.01 19.32
N LYS A 173 49.42 3.83 18.43
CA LYS A 173 50.79 4.36 18.57
C LYS A 173 50.89 5.88 18.39
N LEU A 174 49.93 6.53 17.77
CA LEU A 174 49.89 7.99 17.55
C LEU A 174 49.09 8.75 18.62
N THR A 175 48.44 8.03 19.56
CA THR A 175 47.44 8.56 20.48
C THR A 175 48.06 9.30 21.69
N GLU A 176 49.36 9.17 21.98
CA GLU A 176 49.94 9.77 23.18
C GLU A 176 50.07 11.31 23.15
N THR A 177 49.90 11.97 22.03
CA THR A 177 50.17 13.42 21.96
C THR A 177 48.95 14.31 21.62
N LYS A 178 47.81 13.82 21.15
CA LYS A 178 46.64 14.67 20.74
C LYS A 178 45.27 13.98 20.94
N LEU A 179 45.05 13.35 22.07
CA LEU A 179 43.85 12.56 22.38
C LEU A 179 42.53 13.32 22.16
N SER A 180 42.44 14.58 22.53
CA SER A 180 41.20 15.38 22.42
C SER A 180 40.76 15.67 20.99
N ARG A 181 41.70 15.97 20.07
CA ARG A 181 41.36 16.22 18.65
C ARG A 181 40.99 14.95 17.93
N MET A 182 41.62 13.82 18.20
CA MET A 182 41.28 12.54 17.60
C MET A 182 39.93 12.04 18.09
N PHE A 183 39.56 12.24 19.34
CA PHE A 183 38.25 11.88 19.89
C PHE A 183 37.14 12.70 19.24
N MET A 184 37.33 14.00 19.05
CA MET A 184 36.35 14.86 18.30
C MET A 184 36.19 14.43 16.87
N LEU A 185 37.26 14.12 16.17
CA LEU A 185 37.21 13.71 14.76
C LEU A 185 36.54 12.33 14.62
N GLY A 186 36.86 11.39 15.50
CA GLY A 186 36.22 10.07 15.54
C GLY A 186 34.73 10.14 15.86
N PHE A 187 34.32 11.03 16.76
CA PHE A 187 32.93 11.25 17.10
C PHE A 187 32.13 11.83 15.91
N VAL A 188 32.68 12.81 15.22
CA VAL A 188 32.05 13.39 14.02
C VAL A 188 31.91 12.36 12.89
N VAL A 189 32.94 11.58 12.63
CA VAL A 189 32.91 10.57 11.57
C VAL A 189 31.99 9.41 11.92
N PHE A 190 31.95 8.98 13.17
CA PHE A 190 31.20 7.80 13.59
C PHE A 190 29.73 8.09 13.90
N PHE A 191 29.40 9.26 14.43
CA PHE A 191 28.02 9.60 14.83
C PHE A 191 27.35 10.61 13.88
N VAL A 192 28.05 11.66 13.49
CA VAL A 192 27.44 12.75 12.72
C VAL A 192 27.27 12.36 11.26
N LEU A 193 28.23 11.66 10.67
CA LEU A 193 28.15 11.28 9.25
C LEU A 193 27.05 10.25 8.96
N PRO A 194 26.88 9.16 9.72
CA PRO A 194 25.77 8.24 9.52
C PRO A 194 24.40 8.86 9.81
N LEU A 195 24.33 9.73 10.84
CA LEU A 195 23.09 10.43 11.16
C LEU A 195 22.69 11.40 10.03
N LEU A 196 23.65 12.11 9.46
CA LEU A 196 23.43 12.97 8.31
C LEU A 196 23.03 12.17 7.06
N GLY A 197 23.64 11.00 6.85
CA GLY A 197 23.28 10.06 5.79
C GLY A 197 21.86 9.53 5.95
N PHE A 198 21.45 9.22 7.16
CA PHE A 198 20.08 8.78 7.47
C PHE A 198 19.06 9.89 7.24
N PHE A 199 19.34 11.13 7.62
CA PHE A 199 18.46 12.28 7.34
C PHE A 199 18.34 12.61 5.86
N LEU A 200 19.38 12.36 5.06
CA LEU A 200 19.40 12.61 3.62
C LEU A 200 18.68 11.52 2.79
N LEU A 201 18.39 10.36 3.39
CA LEU A 201 17.62 9.29 2.74
C LEU A 201 16.10 9.53 2.74
N PHE A 202 15.61 10.46 3.55
CA PHE A 202 14.18 10.58 3.82
C PHE A 202 13.33 11.35 2.79
N PRO A 203 13.80 12.30 1.99
CA PRO A 203 12.98 12.81 0.89
C PRO A 203 13.59 12.49 -0.47
N LEU A 204 12.79 11.90 -1.34
CA LEU A 204 13.06 11.61 -2.75
C LEU A 204 13.58 12.84 -3.55
N VAL A 205 13.38 14.04 -3.02
CA VAL A 205 13.80 15.32 -3.62
C VAL A 205 15.28 15.63 -3.38
N THR A 206 15.93 15.01 -2.39
CA THR A 206 17.33 15.29 -2.03
C THR A 206 18.34 14.31 -2.64
N ALA A 207 17.89 13.33 -3.44
CA ALA A 207 18.75 12.37 -4.11
C ALA A 207 19.91 13.02 -4.91
N PRO A 208 19.71 14.09 -5.70
CA PRO A 208 20.82 14.77 -6.39
C PRO A 208 21.76 15.51 -5.44
N ILE A 209 21.29 16.01 -4.30
CA ILE A 209 22.10 16.72 -3.30
C ILE A 209 22.96 15.73 -2.53
N SER A 210 22.42 14.55 -2.18
CA SER A 210 23.20 13.49 -1.54
C SER A 210 24.31 12.97 -2.44
N ALA A 211 24.08 12.82 -3.74
CA ALA A 211 25.11 12.44 -4.70
C ALA A 211 26.25 13.47 -4.76
N LEU A 212 25.94 14.76 -4.75
CA LEU A 212 26.95 15.84 -4.69
C LEU A 212 27.77 15.80 -3.41
N ILE A 213 27.17 15.53 -2.27
CA ILE A 213 27.87 15.41 -0.98
C ILE A 213 28.79 14.18 -0.99
N PHE A 214 28.34 13.04 -1.53
CA PHE A 214 29.19 11.85 -1.67
C PHE A 214 30.38 12.08 -2.61
N ILE A 215 30.19 12.79 -3.71
CA ILE A 215 31.27 13.18 -4.63
C ILE A 215 32.25 14.10 -3.90
N PHE A 216 31.77 15.07 -3.14
CA PHE A 216 32.60 15.98 -2.38
C PHE A 216 33.44 15.27 -1.31
N ILE A 217 32.85 14.31 -0.59
CA ILE A 217 33.54 13.46 0.38
C ILE A 217 34.60 12.59 -0.30
N ALA A 218 34.29 12.00 -1.46
CA ALA A 218 35.25 11.21 -2.24
C ALA A 218 36.44 12.05 -2.73
N VAL A 219 36.19 13.29 -3.15
CA VAL A 219 37.22 14.23 -3.55
C VAL A 219 38.09 14.63 -2.37
N LEU A 220 37.51 14.93 -1.22
CA LEU A 220 38.27 15.21 0.01
C LEU A 220 39.12 14.00 0.44
N TRP A 221 38.61 12.79 0.27
CA TRP A 221 39.36 11.56 0.55
C TRP A 221 40.56 11.41 -0.42
N MET A 222 40.36 11.70 -1.69
CA MET A 222 41.40 11.65 -2.72
C MET A 222 42.54 12.66 -2.47
N PHE A 223 42.23 13.83 -1.91
CA PHE A 223 43.20 14.83 -1.51
C PHE A 223 43.85 14.57 -0.14
N SER A 224 43.27 13.73 0.70
CA SER A 224 43.82 13.35 2.00
C SER A 224 45.00 12.35 1.90
N ILE A 225 45.10 11.61 0.80
CA ILE A 225 46.13 10.58 0.61
C ILE A 225 47.55 11.17 0.42
N PRO A 226 47.78 12.27 -0.29
CA PRO A 226 49.13 12.80 -0.49
C PRO A 226 49.72 13.57 0.70
N PHE A 227 48.92 13.87 1.75
CA PHE A 227 49.40 14.56 2.96
C PHE A 227 49.74 13.66 4.15
N ALA A 228 49.67 12.34 3.95
CA ALA A 228 49.99 11.33 4.97
C ALA A 228 51.39 10.68 4.73
N GLY A 229 52.23 11.29 3.87
CA GLY A 229 53.61 10.88 3.61
C GLY A 229 54.61 11.81 4.30
#